data_dc7869cfbeb361aae7524902d20f35c6
#
_entry.id   dc7869cfbeb361aae7524902d20f35c6
#
_cell.length_a   1.000
_cell.length_b   1.000
_cell.length_c   1.000
_cell.angle_alpha   90.00
_cell.angle_beta   90.00
_cell.angle_gamma   90.00
#
_symmetry.space_group_name_H-M   'P 1'
#
loop_
_entity.id
_entity.type
_entity.pdbx_description
1 polymer ?
#
loop_
_entity_poly.entity_id
_entity_poly.type
_entity_poly.pdbx_seq_one_letter_code
_entity_poly.pdbx_strand_id
1 'polypeptide(L)'
;NSTQVYETVRMLRSHGMVRELSDDNLKTEYKTQNPELNPDFIFAHAAYNMRNNELGGILGRKQLTKLDENVKLRNDNHHRFLSKLDSSKYVTSFKLLGASNYAFNLILRNKDDDLVNRLMDTMRKEGIEFRRGSAGGGNQLRQPYLRGVVPEGHYKNYPNTDHIHFYGFYIGNFPSMTFDEIDEITDILNKV
;
A
#
# COMPACT_ATOMS: atom_id res chain seq x y z
N ASN A 1 -6.79 35.93 1.01
CA ASN A 1 -7.00 34.64 1.67
C ASN A 1 -8.04 33.84 0.89
N SER A 2 -7.64 32.76 0.23
CA SER A 2 -8.51 31.85 -0.51
C SER A 2 -8.43 30.46 0.11
N THR A 3 -9.55 29.96 0.62
CA THR A 3 -9.65 28.58 1.15
C THR A 3 -9.29 27.56 0.07
N GLN A 4 -9.74 27.78 -1.17
CA GLN A 4 -9.42 26.89 -2.28
C GLN A 4 -7.90 26.76 -2.52
N VAL A 5 -7.17 27.89 -2.53
CA VAL A 5 -5.70 27.88 -2.68
C VAL A 5 -5.05 27.16 -1.51
N TYR A 6 -5.51 27.41 -0.29
CA TYR A 6 -5.00 26.75 0.91
C TYR A 6 -5.17 25.22 0.83
N GLU A 7 -6.34 24.73 0.51
CA GLU A 7 -6.64 23.30 0.40
C GLU A 7 -5.81 22.64 -0.74
N THR A 8 -5.73 23.33 -1.89
CA THR A 8 -4.92 22.84 -3.01
C THR A 8 -3.44 22.71 -2.64
N VAL A 9 -2.85 23.73 -2.00
CA VAL A 9 -1.43 23.70 -1.59
C VAL A 9 -1.16 22.58 -0.57
N ARG A 10 -2.11 22.33 0.34
CA ARG A 10 -2.00 21.21 1.31
C ARG A 10 -1.89 19.87 0.59
N MET A 11 -2.70 19.61 -0.43
CA MET A 11 -2.62 18.41 -1.24
C MET A 11 -1.32 18.36 -2.05
N LEU A 12 -0.96 19.45 -2.74
CA LEU A 12 0.18 19.50 -3.65
C LEU A 12 1.53 19.19 -2.97
N ARG A 13 1.72 19.61 -1.72
CA ARG A 13 2.95 19.29 -0.97
C ARG A 13 3.07 17.82 -0.58
N SER A 14 1.99 17.06 -0.69
CA SER A 14 1.86 15.68 -0.22
C SER A 14 1.19 14.79 -1.25
N HIS A 15 1.84 14.57 -2.37
CA HIS A 15 1.41 13.69 -3.47
C HIS A 15 0.07 14.05 -4.12
N GLY A 16 -0.56 15.17 -3.79
CA GLY A 16 -1.92 15.50 -4.25
C GLY A 16 -3.02 14.72 -3.52
N MET A 17 -2.76 14.22 -2.32
CA MET A 17 -3.68 13.36 -1.57
C MET A 17 -4.85 14.14 -0.97
N VAL A 18 -6.05 13.62 -1.18
CA VAL A 18 -7.31 14.13 -0.62
C VAL A 18 -7.33 14.11 0.92
N ARG A 19 -6.69 13.13 1.56
CA ARG A 19 -6.62 13.05 3.02
C ARG A 19 -5.93 14.25 3.68
N GLU A 20 -5.16 15.03 2.92
CA GLU A 20 -4.47 16.24 3.41
C GLU A 20 -5.39 17.47 3.47
N LEU A 21 -6.57 17.42 2.88
CA LEU A 21 -7.57 18.49 3.02
C LEU A 21 -7.90 18.74 4.50
N SER A 22 -8.24 19.97 4.85
CA SER A 22 -8.80 20.31 6.16
C SER A 22 -10.34 20.33 6.13
N ASP A 23 -10.93 20.47 4.96
CA ASP A 23 -12.38 20.47 4.75
C ASP A 23 -12.90 19.04 4.58
N ASP A 24 -13.66 18.57 5.57
CA ASP A 24 -14.23 17.23 5.58
C ASP A 24 -15.36 17.02 4.56
N ASN A 25 -16.04 18.11 4.15
CA ASN A 25 -17.05 18.03 3.08
C ASN A 25 -16.39 17.73 1.73
N LEU A 26 -15.29 18.42 1.43
CA LEU A 26 -14.50 18.15 0.23
C LEU A 26 -13.90 16.72 0.24
N LYS A 27 -13.41 16.25 1.39
CA LYS A 27 -12.95 14.85 1.51
C LYS A 27 -14.06 13.85 1.19
N THR A 28 -15.26 14.11 1.72
CA THR A 28 -16.45 13.26 1.51
C THR A 28 -16.86 13.26 0.04
N GLU A 29 -16.85 14.43 -0.61
CA GLU A 29 -17.15 14.56 -2.03
C GLU A 29 -16.20 13.71 -2.88
N TYR A 30 -14.88 13.82 -2.69
CA TYR A 30 -13.90 13.01 -3.41
C TYR A 30 -14.09 11.50 -3.18
N LYS A 31 -14.39 11.07 -1.96
CA LYS A 31 -14.66 9.66 -1.63
C LYS A 31 -15.90 9.15 -2.37
N THR A 32 -16.96 9.94 -2.37
CA THR A 32 -18.23 9.59 -3.04
C THR A 32 -18.09 9.49 -4.56
N GLN A 33 -17.26 10.37 -5.14
CA GLN A 33 -17.00 10.37 -6.58
C GLN A 33 -16.05 9.26 -7.04
N ASN A 34 -15.39 8.57 -6.12
CA ASN A 34 -14.38 7.55 -6.40
C ASN A 34 -14.53 6.33 -5.47
N PRO A 35 -15.68 5.65 -5.49
CA PRO A 35 -16.00 4.57 -4.54
C PRO A 35 -15.11 3.32 -4.73
N GLU A 36 -14.50 3.17 -5.91
CA GLU A 36 -13.59 2.07 -6.23
C GLU A 36 -12.18 2.24 -5.66
N LEU A 37 -11.84 3.46 -5.16
CA LEU A 37 -10.52 3.75 -4.60
C LEU A 37 -10.50 3.54 -3.08
N ASN A 38 -9.30 3.24 -2.56
CA ASN A 38 -9.07 3.30 -1.12
C ASN A 38 -9.22 4.76 -0.66
N PRO A 39 -10.14 5.06 0.29
CA PRO A 39 -10.44 6.43 0.73
C PRO A 39 -9.24 7.18 1.34
N ASP A 40 -8.20 6.44 1.80
CA ASP A 40 -6.96 7.03 2.34
C ASP A 40 -5.93 7.35 1.26
N PHE A 41 -6.14 6.86 0.04
CA PHE A 41 -5.21 6.96 -1.09
C PHE A 41 -5.92 7.42 -2.38
N ILE A 42 -6.65 8.53 -2.28
CA ILE A 42 -7.20 9.25 -3.43
C ILE A 42 -6.24 10.39 -3.76
N PHE A 43 -5.71 10.40 -4.99
CA PHE A 43 -4.81 11.43 -5.50
C PHE A 43 -5.57 12.32 -6.48
N ALA A 44 -5.93 13.53 -6.04
CA ALA A 44 -6.71 14.48 -6.84
C ALA A 44 -5.86 15.24 -7.85
N HIS A 45 -4.55 15.41 -7.56
CA HIS A 45 -3.60 16.17 -8.38
C HIS A 45 -2.30 15.41 -8.59
N ALA A 46 -1.68 15.60 -9.76
CA ALA A 46 -0.27 15.31 -9.95
C ALA A 46 0.55 16.30 -9.11
N ALA A 47 1.37 15.79 -8.18
CA ALA A 47 2.00 16.63 -7.18
C ALA A 47 3.34 16.06 -6.67
N TYR A 48 3.96 16.76 -5.74
CA TYR A 48 5.25 16.44 -5.17
C TYR A 48 5.11 15.90 -3.75
N ASN A 49 6.20 15.30 -3.22
CA ASN A 49 6.38 15.02 -1.80
C ASN A 49 7.60 15.80 -1.30
N MET A 50 7.37 17.02 -0.81
CA MET A 50 8.42 17.96 -0.41
C MET A 50 8.35 18.25 1.08
N ARG A 51 8.80 17.30 1.91
CA ARG A 51 8.76 17.42 3.38
C ARG A 51 10.12 17.22 4.05
N ASN A 52 11.21 17.24 3.29
CA ASN A 52 12.55 17.00 3.84
C ASN A 52 13.03 18.17 4.71
N ASN A 53 13.86 17.85 5.75
CA ASN A 53 14.50 18.81 6.62
C ASN A 53 15.87 18.25 7.11
N GLU A 54 16.65 19.09 7.81
CA GLU A 54 17.97 18.70 8.32
C GLU A 54 17.93 17.53 9.31
N LEU A 55 16.87 17.43 10.12
CA LEU A 55 16.68 16.30 11.04
C LEU A 55 16.62 14.97 10.29
N GLY A 56 15.95 14.95 9.11
CA GLY A 56 15.92 13.79 8.21
C GLY A 56 17.33 13.38 7.75
N GLY A 57 18.21 14.34 7.48
CA GLY A 57 19.61 14.08 7.12
C GLY A 57 20.42 13.44 8.25
N ILE A 58 20.26 13.92 9.47
CA ILE A 58 20.94 13.37 10.66
C ILE A 58 20.49 11.93 10.92
N LEU A 59 19.18 11.70 10.90
CA LEU A 59 18.60 10.36 11.10
C LEU A 59 19.05 9.41 9.98
N GLY A 60 19.03 9.86 8.72
CA GLY A 60 19.46 9.08 7.57
C GLY A 60 20.90 8.58 7.67
N ARG A 61 21.82 9.46 8.08
CA ARG A 61 23.23 9.08 8.33
C ARG A 61 23.35 7.94 9.35
N LYS A 62 22.56 7.98 10.42
CA LYS A 62 22.56 6.91 11.43
C LYS A 62 21.92 5.62 10.90
N GLN A 63 20.86 5.72 10.10
CA GLN A 63 20.20 4.55 9.51
C GLN A 63 21.07 3.83 8.46
N LEU A 64 21.88 4.57 7.70
CA LEU A 64 22.81 3.98 6.73
C LEU A 64 23.77 2.96 7.35
N THR A 65 24.18 3.14 8.60
CA THR A 65 25.08 2.20 9.30
C THR A 65 24.44 0.82 9.57
N LYS A 66 23.12 0.70 9.46
CA LYS A 66 22.37 -0.53 9.67
C LYS A 66 21.71 -1.06 8.39
N LEU A 67 21.99 -0.43 7.24
CA LEU A 67 21.26 -0.71 6.00
C LEU A 67 21.41 -2.17 5.57
N ASP A 68 22.64 -2.68 5.48
CA ASP A 68 22.92 -4.01 4.95
C ASP A 68 22.32 -5.10 5.84
N GLU A 69 22.43 -4.96 7.17
CA GLU A 69 21.81 -5.87 8.13
C GLU A 69 20.27 -5.85 7.98
N ASN A 70 19.67 -4.66 7.92
CA ASN A 70 18.23 -4.53 7.77
C ASN A 70 17.73 -5.09 6.43
N VAL A 71 18.49 -4.95 5.34
CA VAL A 71 18.19 -5.56 4.04
C VAL A 71 18.17 -7.08 4.16
N LYS A 72 19.20 -7.65 4.80
CA LYS A 72 19.28 -9.10 5.02
C LYS A 72 18.10 -9.61 5.84
N LEU A 73 17.81 -9.00 6.99
CA LEU A 73 16.69 -9.40 7.86
C LEU A 73 15.34 -9.32 7.14
N ARG A 74 15.07 -8.25 6.39
CA ARG A 74 13.84 -8.13 5.59
C ARG A 74 13.72 -9.21 4.53
N ASN A 75 14.81 -9.58 3.89
CA ASN A 75 14.81 -10.65 2.90
C ASN A 75 14.54 -12.02 3.57
N ASP A 76 15.20 -12.32 4.67
CA ASP A 76 14.98 -13.56 5.42
C ASP A 76 13.52 -13.67 5.88
N ASN A 77 12.97 -12.59 6.44
CA ASN A 77 11.57 -12.50 6.84
C ASN A 77 10.60 -12.70 5.65
N HIS A 78 10.90 -12.08 4.50
CA HIS A 78 10.05 -12.20 3.31
C HIS A 78 10.06 -13.63 2.76
N HIS A 79 11.22 -14.27 2.72
CA HIS A 79 11.32 -15.68 2.34
C HIS A 79 10.54 -16.58 3.32
N ARG A 80 10.63 -16.33 4.63
CA ARG A 80 9.88 -17.06 5.65
C ARG A 80 8.38 -16.92 5.40
N PHE A 81 7.89 -15.70 5.25
CA PHE A 81 6.49 -15.41 4.99
C PHE A 81 5.96 -16.15 3.76
N LEU A 82 6.64 -16.05 2.60
CA LEU A 82 6.22 -16.71 1.38
C LEU A 82 6.24 -18.25 1.48
N SER A 83 7.19 -18.81 2.24
CA SER A 83 7.29 -20.26 2.43
C SER A 83 6.18 -20.86 3.27
N LYS A 84 5.51 -20.04 4.08
CA LYS A 84 4.42 -20.45 4.97
C LYS A 84 3.02 -20.18 4.44
N LEU A 85 2.89 -19.28 3.47
CA LEU A 85 1.59 -18.99 2.86
C LEU A 85 1.05 -20.17 2.06
N ASP A 86 -0.27 -20.36 2.14
CA ASP A 86 -1.00 -21.32 1.30
C ASP A 86 -0.96 -20.88 -0.17
N SER A 87 -0.13 -21.55 -0.94
CA SER A 87 0.06 -21.25 -2.36
C SER A 87 -1.16 -21.56 -3.23
N SER A 88 -2.16 -22.26 -2.72
CA SER A 88 -3.43 -22.45 -3.43
C SER A 88 -4.31 -21.21 -3.38
N LYS A 89 -4.24 -20.42 -2.30
CA LYS A 89 -5.00 -19.18 -2.08
C LYS A 89 -4.21 -17.94 -2.54
N TYR A 90 -2.90 -17.90 -2.27
CA TYR A 90 -2.07 -16.72 -2.45
C TYR A 90 -0.99 -16.89 -3.50
N VAL A 91 -0.58 -15.78 -4.11
CA VAL A 91 0.61 -15.74 -4.98
C VAL A 91 1.85 -15.75 -4.10
N THR A 92 2.70 -16.77 -4.25
CA THR A 92 3.95 -16.94 -3.47
C THR A 92 5.22 -16.88 -4.32
N SER A 93 5.06 -16.81 -5.65
CA SER A 93 6.18 -16.78 -6.60
C SER A 93 6.46 -15.35 -7.05
N PHE A 94 7.52 -14.76 -6.50
CA PHE A 94 8.00 -13.42 -6.84
C PHE A 94 9.47 -13.44 -7.25
N LYS A 95 9.88 -12.49 -8.10
CA LYS A 95 11.29 -12.24 -8.41
C LYS A 95 11.91 -11.41 -7.28
N LEU A 96 12.65 -12.04 -6.39
CA LEU A 96 13.20 -11.41 -5.18
C LEU A 96 14.65 -10.97 -5.31
N LEU A 97 15.34 -11.31 -6.40
CA LEU A 97 16.74 -10.90 -6.60
C LEU A 97 16.87 -9.36 -6.63
N GLY A 98 17.67 -8.84 -5.71
CA GLY A 98 17.87 -7.41 -5.54
C GLY A 98 16.74 -6.67 -4.81
N ALA A 99 15.74 -7.40 -4.31
CA ALA A 99 14.66 -6.81 -3.53
C ALA A 99 15.05 -6.62 -2.06
N SER A 100 14.46 -5.63 -1.42
CA SER A 100 14.44 -5.45 0.04
C SER A 100 13.06 -4.96 0.44
N ASN A 101 12.10 -5.87 0.49
CA ASN A 101 10.70 -5.52 0.70
C ASN A 101 10.48 -5.03 2.13
N TYR A 102 10.01 -3.79 2.28
CA TYR A 102 9.58 -3.23 3.56
C TYR A 102 8.22 -3.75 4.01
N ALA A 103 7.57 -4.52 3.17
CA ALA A 103 6.25 -5.11 3.40
C ALA A 103 6.14 -6.50 2.78
N PHE A 104 5.36 -7.37 3.40
CA PHE A 104 4.93 -8.64 2.85
C PHE A 104 3.80 -8.41 1.84
N ASN A 105 3.97 -8.90 0.62
CA ASN A 105 2.93 -8.84 -0.39
C ASN A 105 1.98 -10.03 -0.21
N LEU A 106 0.71 -9.74 0.05
CA LEU A 106 -0.36 -10.72 0.15
C LEU A 106 -1.32 -10.51 -1.02
N ILE A 107 -1.23 -11.34 -2.04
CA ILE A 107 -2.02 -11.22 -3.26
C ILE A 107 -2.84 -12.50 -3.44
N LEU A 108 -4.16 -12.37 -3.51
CA LEU A 108 -5.05 -13.49 -3.81
C LEU A 108 -4.77 -14.01 -5.23
N ARG A 109 -4.71 -15.32 -5.39
CA ARG A 109 -4.51 -15.94 -6.70
C ARG A 109 -5.71 -15.74 -7.63
N ASN A 110 -6.90 -15.83 -7.07
CA ASN A 110 -8.16 -15.69 -7.79
C ASN A 110 -8.94 -14.46 -7.31
N LYS A 111 -9.87 -14.01 -8.15
CA LYS A 111 -10.83 -12.96 -7.77
C LYS A 111 -11.87 -13.58 -6.85
N ASP A 112 -11.88 -13.14 -5.60
CA ASP A 112 -12.80 -13.61 -4.55
C ASP A 112 -13.07 -12.45 -3.58
N ASP A 113 -14.18 -11.76 -3.81
CA ASP A 113 -14.57 -10.60 -3.00
C ASP A 113 -14.96 -11.00 -1.57
N ASP A 114 -15.54 -12.19 -1.39
CA ASP A 114 -15.91 -12.70 -0.06
C ASP A 114 -14.65 -13.01 0.75
N LEU A 115 -13.65 -13.63 0.13
CA LEU A 115 -12.37 -13.89 0.77
C LEU A 115 -11.64 -12.59 1.13
N VAL A 116 -11.67 -11.56 0.24
CA VAL A 116 -11.13 -10.21 0.53
C VAL A 116 -11.74 -9.64 1.80
N ASN A 117 -13.08 -9.70 1.92
CA ASN A 117 -13.78 -9.15 3.08
C ASN A 117 -13.44 -9.93 4.36
N ARG A 118 -13.47 -11.27 4.32
CA ARG A 118 -13.08 -12.10 5.46
C ARG A 118 -11.63 -11.84 5.90
N LEU A 119 -10.69 -11.70 4.95
CA LEU A 119 -9.29 -11.36 5.25
C LEU A 119 -9.17 -10.02 5.95
N MET A 120 -9.84 -8.98 5.44
CA MET A 120 -9.82 -7.66 6.08
C MET A 120 -10.37 -7.69 7.50
N ASP A 121 -11.49 -8.40 7.71
CA ASP A 121 -12.12 -8.49 9.02
C ASP A 121 -11.26 -9.30 10.00
N THR A 122 -10.68 -10.41 9.53
CA THR A 122 -9.75 -11.22 10.33
C THR A 122 -8.49 -10.43 10.70
N MET A 123 -7.85 -9.77 9.75
CA MET A 123 -6.64 -8.95 10.04
C MET A 123 -6.94 -7.84 11.04
N ARG A 124 -8.10 -7.15 10.91
CA ARG A 124 -8.51 -6.12 11.89
C ARG A 124 -8.74 -6.70 13.28
N LYS A 125 -9.44 -7.84 13.36
CA LYS A 125 -9.73 -8.52 14.63
C LYS A 125 -8.47 -8.97 15.35
N GLU A 126 -7.52 -9.51 14.60
CA GLU A 126 -6.24 -10.01 15.14
C GLU A 126 -5.16 -8.91 15.26
N GLY A 127 -5.50 -7.64 15.01
CA GLY A 127 -4.58 -6.50 15.17
C GLY A 127 -3.47 -6.44 14.12
N ILE A 128 -3.63 -7.13 12.98
CA ILE A 128 -2.66 -7.09 11.88
C ILE A 128 -2.90 -5.83 11.04
N GLU A 129 -1.98 -4.88 11.09
CA GLU A 129 -2.04 -3.68 10.25
C GLU A 129 -1.77 -4.07 8.78
N PHE A 130 -2.66 -3.65 7.90
CA PHE A 130 -2.54 -3.91 6.47
C PHE A 130 -2.99 -2.71 5.64
N ARG A 131 -2.59 -2.70 4.38
CA ARG A 131 -3.10 -1.75 3.37
C ARG A 131 -3.52 -2.51 2.12
N ARG A 132 -4.57 -2.01 1.45
CA ARG A 132 -5.09 -2.60 0.22
C ARG A 132 -4.31 -2.13 -1.02
N GLY A 133 -4.27 -2.99 -2.02
CA GLY A 133 -3.53 -2.76 -3.25
C GLY A 133 -2.02 -2.83 -3.01
N SER A 134 -1.25 -2.30 -3.94
CA SER A 134 0.16 -2.02 -3.73
C SER A 134 0.36 -0.65 -3.07
N ALA A 135 1.59 -0.34 -2.66
CA ALA A 135 1.94 0.98 -2.14
C ALA A 135 1.36 2.10 -3.03
N GLY A 136 0.75 3.12 -2.41
CA GLY A 136 0.18 4.25 -3.14
C GLY A 136 -1.24 4.06 -3.68
N GLY A 137 -2.01 3.11 -3.15
CA GLY A 137 -3.45 3.01 -3.43
C GLY A 137 -3.83 2.19 -4.66
N GLY A 138 -2.96 1.26 -5.08
CA GLY A 138 -3.27 0.31 -6.14
C GLY A 138 -3.03 0.84 -7.55
N ASN A 139 -3.97 0.60 -8.47
CA ASN A 139 -3.83 0.99 -9.87
C ASN A 139 -3.93 2.51 -10.05
N GLN A 140 -2.82 3.19 -10.32
CA GLN A 140 -2.75 4.64 -10.49
C GLN A 140 -3.58 5.16 -11.68
N LEU A 141 -3.80 4.32 -12.72
CA LEU A 141 -4.64 4.69 -13.86
C LEU A 141 -6.13 4.89 -13.51
N ARG A 142 -6.57 4.49 -12.31
CA ARG A 142 -7.91 4.74 -11.79
C ARG A 142 -8.01 6.06 -11.00
N GLN A 143 -6.88 6.67 -10.69
CA GLN A 143 -6.84 7.86 -9.84
C GLN A 143 -7.34 9.11 -10.57
N PRO A 144 -8.04 10.02 -9.88
CA PRO A 144 -8.63 11.24 -10.46
C PRO A 144 -7.66 12.11 -11.23
N TYR A 145 -6.41 12.22 -10.78
CA TYR A 145 -5.40 13.10 -11.39
C TYR A 145 -5.00 12.68 -12.82
N LEU A 146 -5.30 11.45 -13.24
CA LEU A 146 -5.05 10.97 -14.60
C LEU A 146 -6.28 11.11 -15.52
N ARG A 147 -7.44 11.51 -15.00
CA ARG A 147 -8.63 11.76 -15.84
C ARG A 147 -8.36 12.89 -16.81
N GLY A 148 -8.60 12.64 -18.09
CA GLY A 148 -8.28 13.59 -19.17
C GLY A 148 -6.79 13.66 -19.59
N VAL A 149 -5.90 12.97 -18.86
CA VAL A 149 -4.48 12.83 -19.23
C VAL A 149 -4.24 11.55 -20.04
N VAL A 150 -4.90 10.47 -19.65
CA VAL A 150 -4.90 9.20 -20.37
C VAL A 150 -6.30 8.87 -20.89
N PRO A 151 -6.43 8.05 -21.95
CA PRO A 151 -7.73 7.64 -22.46
C PRO A 151 -8.60 6.98 -21.36
N GLU A 152 -9.91 7.21 -21.43
CA GLU A 152 -10.85 6.56 -20.52
C GLU A 152 -10.74 5.03 -20.64
N GLY A 153 -10.77 4.36 -19.50
CA GLY A 153 -10.65 2.90 -19.47
C GLY A 153 -9.25 2.36 -19.75
N HIS A 154 -8.22 3.20 -19.85
CA HIS A 154 -6.83 2.79 -20.13
C HIS A 154 -6.30 1.74 -19.12
N TYR A 155 -6.77 1.75 -17.87
CA TYR A 155 -6.44 0.75 -16.84
C TYR A 155 -6.79 -0.69 -17.27
N LYS A 156 -7.75 -0.89 -18.17
CA LYS A 156 -8.15 -2.21 -18.69
C LYS A 156 -7.02 -2.94 -19.44
N ASN A 157 -6.04 -2.19 -19.93
CA ASN A 157 -4.87 -2.74 -20.61
C ASN A 157 -3.85 -3.37 -19.63
N TYR A 158 -4.08 -3.22 -18.33
CA TYR A 158 -3.18 -3.67 -17.25
C TYR A 158 -3.91 -4.59 -16.26
N PRO A 159 -4.39 -5.78 -16.70
CA PRO A 159 -5.24 -6.65 -15.90
C PRO A 159 -4.56 -7.15 -14.61
N ASN A 160 -3.24 -7.35 -14.63
CA ASN A 160 -2.50 -7.78 -13.43
C ASN A 160 -2.43 -6.67 -12.37
N THR A 161 -2.21 -5.42 -12.81
CA THR A 161 -2.21 -4.26 -11.91
C THR A 161 -3.61 -4.06 -11.30
N ASP A 162 -4.64 -4.26 -12.12
CA ASP A 162 -6.02 -4.17 -11.69
C ASP A 162 -6.40 -5.31 -10.72
N HIS A 163 -5.87 -6.51 -10.94
CA HIS A 163 -6.02 -7.61 -10.00
C HIS A 163 -5.41 -7.27 -8.63
N ILE A 164 -4.17 -6.74 -8.60
CA ILE A 164 -3.53 -6.32 -7.36
C ILE A 164 -4.30 -5.18 -6.67
N HIS A 165 -4.89 -4.26 -7.43
CA HIS A 165 -5.71 -3.16 -6.90
C HIS A 165 -6.86 -3.68 -6.01
N PHE A 166 -7.57 -4.72 -6.45
CA PHE A 166 -8.74 -5.25 -5.74
C PHE A 166 -8.41 -6.40 -4.79
N TYR A 167 -7.43 -7.24 -5.13
CA TYR A 167 -7.13 -8.52 -4.47
C TYR A 167 -5.72 -8.57 -3.86
N GLY A 168 -5.03 -7.44 -3.80
CA GLY A 168 -3.72 -7.30 -3.18
C GLY A 168 -3.79 -6.57 -1.85
N PHE A 169 -2.93 -6.99 -0.93
CA PHE A 169 -2.67 -6.34 0.34
C PHE A 169 -1.17 -6.29 0.59
N TYR A 170 -0.74 -5.45 1.51
CA TYR A 170 0.57 -5.58 2.09
C TYR A 170 0.56 -5.35 3.61
N ILE A 171 1.41 -6.08 4.30
CA ILE A 171 1.60 -6.09 5.75
C ILE A 171 3.04 -5.65 6.02
N GLY A 172 3.30 -4.87 7.05
CA GLY A 172 4.64 -4.36 7.35
C GLY A 172 5.65 -5.49 7.58
N ASN A 173 6.86 -5.36 6.98
CA ASN A 173 8.00 -6.25 7.21
C ASN A 173 9.08 -5.45 7.93
N PHE A 174 9.18 -5.63 9.24
CA PHE A 174 10.14 -4.95 10.09
C PHE A 174 11.36 -5.84 10.34
N PRO A 175 12.60 -5.29 10.32
CA PRO A 175 13.79 -6.08 10.64
C PRO A 175 13.78 -6.75 12.02
N SER A 176 13.00 -6.19 12.97
CA SER A 176 12.87 -6.71 14.33
C SER A 176 11.87 -7.86 14.47
N MET A 177 11.11 -8.21 13.43
CA MET A 177 10.17 -9.32 13.51
C MET A 177 10.89 -10.65 13.66
N THR A 178 10.35 -11.49 14.54
CA THR A 178 10.80 -12.87 14.70
C THR A 178 10.11 -13.81 13.71
N PHE A 179 10.67 -14.96 13.47
CA PHE A 179 10.03 -15.97 12.62
C PHE A 179 8.75 -16.53 13.25
N ASP A 180 8.65 -16.56 14.59
CA ASP A 180 7.44 -17.00 15.29
C ASP A 180 6.28 -16.03 15.03
N GLU A 181 6.51 -14.71 15.09
CA GLU A 181 5.51 -13.69 14.73
C GLU A 181 5.07 -13.80 13.26
N ILE A 182 6.01 -14.09 12.35
CA ILE A 182 5.70 -14.29 10.93
C ILE A 182 4.85 -15.55 10.73
N ASP A 183 5.20 -16.64 11.41
CA ASP A 183 4.45 -17.90 11.37
C ASP A 183 3.04 -17.71 11.91
N GLU A 184 2.86 -17.00 13.03
CA GLU A 184 1.55 -16.69 13.59
C GLU A 184 0.67 -15.90 12.59
N ILE A 185 1.24 -14.86 11.96
CA ILE A 185 0.54 -14.10 10.92
C ILE A 185 0.11 -15.00 9.76
N THR A 186 1.02 -15.83 9.25
CA THR A 186 0.71 -16.72 8.12
C THR A 186 -0.31 -17.79 8.48
N ASP A 187 -0.27 -18.32 9.71
CA ASP A 187 -1.26 -19.29 10.20
C ASP A 187 -2.67 -18.68 10.29
N ILE A 188 -2.77 -17.41 10.72
CA ILE A 188 -4.04 -16.66 10.73
C ILE A 188 -4.56 -16.51 9.31
N LEU A 189 -3.71 -16.05 8.37
CA LEU A 189 -4.09 -15.80 6.97
C LEU A 189 -4.51 -17.09 6.25
N ASN A 190 -3.85 -18.21 6.52
CA ASN A 190 -4.15 -19.50 5.89
C ASN A 190 -5.49 -20.10 6.35
N LYS A 191 -5.97 -19.75 7.56
CA LYS A 191 -7.24 -20.23 8.12
C LYS A 191 -8.48 -19.52 7.59
N VAL A 192 -8.32 -18.36 6.95
CA VAL A 192 -9.43 -17.60 6.34
C VAL A 192 -9.91 -18.28 5.08
#